data_8e4e6705822e9304af82ae665b6ccce0
#
_entry.id   8e4e6705822e9304af82ae665b6ccce0
#
_cell.length_a   1.000
_cell.length_b   1.000
_cell.length_c   1.000
_cell.angle_alpha   90.00
_cell.angle_beta   90.00
_cell.angle_gamma   90.00
#
_symmetry.space_group_name_H-M   'P 1'
#
loop_
_entity.id
_entity.type
_entity.pdbx_description
1 polymer ?
#
loop_
_entity_poly.entity_id
_entity_poly.type
_entity_poly.pdbx_seq_one_letter_code
_entity_poly.pdbx_strand_id
1 'polypeptide(L)'
;MIKRIQLSINLVLFFLLLSNPEDAYAQQISNTYTGDWSITVTSDQILDAGEDYPASYTSALDQSLITIKKKPSSDLFPWRVDVRYDNVNWNDLLEIWIKRTSDGVLQTQGAYITGGNVFQLVYNSDNYFFEGAGTIKNISIQYQLSGISVLLPADNYSCSIYLTLIEL
;
A
#
# COMPACT_ATOMS: atom_id res chain seq x y z
N MET A 1 -14.82 14.16 -21.62
CA MET A 1 -13.82 14.67 -20.65
C MET A 1 -13.10 13.46 -20.09
N ILE A 2 -11.78 13.41 -20.14
CA ILE A 2 -11.02 12.22 -19.71
C ILE A 2 -10.28 12.58 -18.42
N LYS A 3 -10.49 11.77 -17.36
CA LYS A 3 -9.71 11.83 -16.12
C LYS A 3 -8.79 10.61 -16.08
N ARG A 4 -7.50 10.80 -15.95
CA ARG A 4 -6.54 9.71 -15.72
C ARG A 4 -6.04 9.80 -14.30
N ILE A 5 -6.14 8.69 -13.57
CA ILE A 5 -5.64 8.60 -12.22
C ILE A 5 -4.59 7.48 -12.21
N GLN A 6 -3.38 7.86 -11.85
CA GLN A 6 -2.25 6.94 -11.76
C GLN A 6 -1.77 6.88 -10.31
N LEU A 7 -1.75 5.69 -9.76
CA LEU A 7 -1.17 5.40 -8.46
C LEU A 7 0.20 4.78 -8.67
N SER A 8 1.24 5.57 -8.43
CA SER A 8 2.62 5.07 -8.44
C SER A 8 2.98 4.58 -7.04
N ILE A 9 3.32 3.30 -6.94
CA ILE A 9 3.72 2.70 -5.67
C ILE A 9 5.24 2.70 -5.62
N ASN A 10 5.81 3.68 -4.92
CA ASN A 10 7.24 3.72 -4.65
C ASN A 10 7.51 3.15 -3.26
N LEU A 11 8.32 2.11 -3.20
CA LEU A 11 8.82 1.60 -1.94
C LEU A 11 10.09 2.36 -1.58
N VAL A 12 10.01 3.26 -0.60
CA VAL A 12 11.20 3.86 0.02
C VAL A 12 11.54 3.05 1.26
N LEU A 13 12.71 2.44 1.21
CA LEU A 13 13.30 1.74 2.34
C LEU A 13 13.90 2.78 3.29
N PHE A 14 13.21 3.08 4.39
CA PHE A 14 13.76 3.91 5.45
C PHE A 14 14.37 3.00 6.51
N PHE A 15 15.70 2.96 6.56
CA PHE A 15 16.45 2.36 7.65
C PHE A 15 16.57 3.37 8.79
N LEU A 16 15.89 3.14 9.90
CA LEU A 16 16.26 3.78 11.14
C LEU A 16 17.37 2.94 11.78
N LEU A 17 18.62 3.28 11.46
CA LEU A 17 19.79 2.71 12.13
C LEU A 17 19.91 3.36 13.52
N LEU A 18 19.42 2.70 14.55
CA LEU A 18 19.93 2.90 15.90
C LEU A 18 21.20 2.04 16.01
N SER A 19 22.32 2.73 15.97
CA SER A 19 23.66 2.15 15.83
C SER A 19 24.13 1.38 17.06
N ASN A 20 24.40 0.07 16.88
CA ASN A 20 25.53 -0.60 17.48
C ASN A 20 26.30 -1.30 16.36
N PRO A 21 27.63 -1.11 16.23
CA PRO A 21 28.39 -1.52 15.04
C PRO A 21 28.75 -3.01 14.97
N GLU A 22 28.29 -3.87 15.86
CA GLU A 22 28.77 -5.25 15.92
C GLU A 22 27.81 -6.32 15.39
N ASP A 23 26.50 -6.01 15.13
CA ASP A 23 25.57 -6.99 14.56
C ASP A 23 24.48 -6.30 13.73
N ALA A 24 24.84 -5.70 12.60
CA ALA A 24 23.87 -5.14 11.65
C ALA A 24 23.15 -6.29 10.91
N TYR A 25 22.25 -7.00 11.56
CA TYR A 25 21.26 -7.84 10.91
C TYR A 25 20.23 -6.93 10.22
N ALA A 26 20.45 -6.66 8.95
CA ALA A 26 19.58 -5.81 8.18
C ALA A 26 18.21 -6.48 8.01
N GLN A 27 17.19 -5.94 8.64
CA GLN A 27 15.81 -6.21 8.23
C GLN A 27 15.57 -5.58 6.86
N GLN A 28 14.88 -6.29 6.01
CA GLN A 28 14.57 -5.81 4.67
C GLN A 28 13.11 -6.08 4.34
N ILE A 29 12.38 -5.03 3.99
CA ILE A 29 11.16 -5.16 3.20
C ILE A 29 11.53 -5.14 1.73
N SER A 30 11.07 -6.09 0.96
CA SER A 30 11.17 -6.08 -0.49
C SER A 30 9.79 -6.18 -1.09
N ASN A 31 9.50 -5.35 -2.07
CA ASN A 31 8.28 -5.42 -2.84
C ASN A 31 8.58 -6.15 -4.16
N THR A 32 7.83 -7.20 -4.44
CA THR A 32 7.77 -7.77 -5.78
C THR A 32 6.58 -7.12 -6.46
N TYR A 33 6.89 -6.07 -7.17
CA TYR A 33 5.90 -5.19 -7.75
C TYR A 33 5.30 -5.76 -9.03
N THR A 34 3.98 -5.70 -9.18
CA THR A 34 3.26 -6.15 -10.37
C THR A 34 2.91 -5.02 -11.36
N GLY A 35 3.28 -3.78 -11.05
CA GLY A 35 3.06 -2.59 -11.88
C GLY A 35 2.24 -1.51 -11.17
N ASP A 36 2.33 -0.27 -11.66
CA ASP A 36 1.49 0.83 -11.17
C ASP A 36 0.02 0.52 -11.38
N TRP A 37 -0.80 0.82 -10.39
CA TRP A 37 -2.24 0.78 -10.58
C TRP A 37 -2.71 2.09 -11.18
N SER A 38 -3.37 2.03 -12.32
CA SER A 38 -3.95 3.20 -12.97
C SER A 38 -5.38 2.93 -13.39
N ILE A 39 -6.21 3.95 -13.32
CA ILE A 39 -7.56 3.94 -13.86
C ILE A 39 -7.77 5.14 -14.78
N THR A 40 -8.53 4.94 -15.83
CA THR A 40 -9.01 6.03 -16.70
C THR A 40 -10.51 6.11 -16.51
N VAL A 41 -10.98 7.29 -16.10
CA VAL A 41 -12.39 7.56 -15.87
C VAL A 41 -12.90 8.46 -16.99
N THR A 42 -13.91 7.99 -17.69
CA THR A 42 -14.51 8.67 -18.85
C THR A 42 -15.99 8.98 -18.59
N SER A 43 -16.55 9.95 -19.30
CA SER A 43 -17.94 10.38 -19.10
C SER A 43 -19.00 9.31 -19.43
N ASP A 44 -18.64 8.28 -20.17
CA ASP A 44 -19.50 7.14 -20.48
C ASP A 44 -19.73 6.18 -19.29
N GLN A 45 -19.01 6.38 -18.21
CA GLN A 45 -19.24 5.65 -16.94
C GLN A 45 -20.39 6.25 -16.10
N ILE A 46 -20.92 7.41 -16.49
CA ILE A 46 -22.14 8.00 -15.95
C ILE A 46 -23.30 7.50 -16.81
N LEU A 47 -24.17 6.65 -16.23
CA LEU A 47 -25.20 5.95 -16.99
C LEU A 47 -26.42 6.82 -17.25
N ASP A 48 -26.83 7.66 -16.28
CA ASP A 48 -28.03 8.48 -16.36
C ASP A 48 -27.77 9.96 -16.02
N ALA A 49 -28.64 10.82 -16.51
CA ALA A 49 -28.57 12.25 -16.23
C ALA A 49 -28.85 12.53 -14.75
N GLY A 50 -27.91 13.20 -14.09
CA GLY A 50 -27.98 13.52 -12.65
C GLY A 50 -27.29 12.51 -11.75
N GLU A 51 -26.73 11.43 -12.29
CA GLU A 51 -25.87 10.50 -11.56
C GLU A 51 -24.41 10.97 -11.53
N ASP A 52 -23.64 10.38 -10.64
CA ASP A 52 -22.20 10.57 -10.51
C ASP A 52 -21.44 9.30 -10.95
N TYR A 53 -20.13 9.33 -10.91
CA TYR A 53 -19.28 8.19 -11.15
C TYR A 53 -19.46 7.08 -10.08
N PRO A 54 -19.04 5.84 -10.36
CA PRO A 54 -19.00 4.80 -9.33
C PRO A 54 -18.34 5.28 -8.03
N ALA A 55 -18.93 4.94 -6.90
CA ALA A 55 -18.48 5.40 -5.57
C ALA A 55 -17.02 4.99 -5.26
N SER A 56 -16.54 3.89 -5.85
CA SER A 56 -15.15 3.45 -5.70
C SER A 56 -14.68 2.59 -6.87
N TYR A 57 -13.37 2.54 -7.03
CA TYR A 57 -12.64 1.67 -7.96
C TYR A 57 -11.64 0.84 -7.17
N THR A 58 -11.54 -0.44 -7.48
CA THR A 58 -10.72 -1.37 -6.70
C THR A 58 -9.72 -2.07 -7.61
N SER A 59 -8.47 -2.19 -7.16
CA SER A 59 -7.42 -2.91 -7.87
C SER A 59 -7.58 -4.43 -7.80
N ALA A 60 -6.70 -5.18 -8.45
CA ALA A 60 -6.57 -6.62 -8.24
C ALA A 60 -6.26 -6.94 -6.76
N LEU A 61 -6.63 -8.15 -6.31
CA LEU A 61 -6.39 -8.59 -4.92
C LEU A 61 -4.90 -8.64 -4.57
N ASP A 62 -4.06 -8.91 -5.55
CA ASP A 62 -2.61 -9.06 -5.47
C ASP A 62 -1.89 -7.97 -6.27
N GLN A 63 -2.45 -6.76 -6.29
CA GLN A 63 -1.89 -5.61 -7.02
C GLN A 63 -0.44 -5.35 -6.64
N SER A 64 -0.09 -5.54 -5.37
CA SER A 64 1.28 -5.53 -4.89
C SER A 64 1.55 -6.76 -4.01
N LEU A 65 2.76 -7.30 -4.12
CA LEU A 65 3.25 -8.39 -3.28
C LEU A 65 4.42 -7.90 -2.43
N ILE A 66 4.28 -7.98 -1.12
CA ILE A 66 5.27 -7.54 -0.15
C ILE A 66 5.98 -8.77 0.44
N THR A 67 7.29 -8.67 0.61
CA THR A 67 8.09 -9.66 1.32
C THR A 67 8.89 -8.99 2.43
N ILE A 68 8.72 -9.48 3.64
CA ILE A 68 9.46 -9.02 4.83
C ILE A 68 10.47 -10.08 5.18
N LYS A 69 11.76 -9.70 5.26
CA LYS A 69 12.89 -10.60 5.50
C LYS A 69 13.80 -10.04 6.59
N LYS A 70 14.35 -10.94 7.38
CA LYS A 70 15.54 -10.67 8.20
C LYS A 70 16.60 -11.75 7.94
N LYS A 71 17.84 -11.45 8.17
CA LYS A 71 18.95 -12.43 8.17
C LYS A 71 19.48 -12.58 9.60
N PRO A 72 19.62 -13.81 10.09
CA PRO A 72 19.17 -15.07 9.50
C PRO A 72 17.64 -15.18 9.45
N SER A 73 17.11 -15.87 8.44
CA SER A 73 15.65 -16.03 8.24
C SER A 73 14.98 -16.95 9.27
N SER A 74 15.76 -17.58 10.13
CA SER A 74 15.29 -18.42 11.24
C SER A 74 14.76 -17.62 12.42
N ASP A 75 15.12 -16.35 12.53
CA ASP A 75 14.80 -15.54 13.70
C ASP A 75 13.35 -15.06 13.67
N LEU A 76 12.66 -15.28 14.77
CA LEU A 76 11.34 -14.75 15.03
C LEU A 76 11.48 -13.33 15.61
N PHE A 77 11.56 -12.34 14.74
CA PHE A 77 11.65 -10.93 15.13
C PHE A 77 10.29 -10.25 14.90
N PRO A 78 9.80 -9.47 15.86
CA PRO A 78 8.59 -8.71 15.69
C PRO A 78 8.83 -7.46 14.84
N TRP A 79 7.83 -7.10 14.04
CA TRP A 79 7.87 -5.94 13.18
C TRP A 79 6.47 -5.37 12.96
N ARG A 80 6.42 -4.10 12.57
CA ARG A 80 5.22 -3.38 12.16
C ARG A 80 5.43 -2.72 10.80
N VAL A 81 4.40 -2.66 10.00
CA VAL A 81 4.37 -1.90 8.76
C VAL A 81 3.41 -0.73 8.94
N ASP A 82 3.91 0.46 8.74
CA ASP A 82 3.13 1.68 8.63
C ASP A 82 2.96 2.06 7.16
N VAL A 83 1.90 2.79 6.84
CA VAL A 83 1.58 3.25 5.49
C VAL A 83 1.30 4.75 5.48
N ARG A 84 1.75 5.42 4.41
CA ARG A 84 1.37 6.79 4.05
C ARG A 84 1.32 6.97 2.54
N TYR A 85 0.64 8.00 2.08
CA TYR A 85 0.82 8.45 0.71
C TYR A 85 1.63 9.76 0.66
N ASP A 86 2.27 9.99 -0.49
CA ASP A 86 2.92 11.25 -0.80
C ASP A 86 2.24 11.88 -2.01
N ASN A 87 1.91 13.16 -1.89
CA ASN A 87 1.19 13.90 -2.92
C ASN A 87 2.16 14.32 -4.03
N VAL A 88 1.92 13.83 -5.24
CA VAL A 88 2.63 14.30 -6.44
C VAL A 88 1.75 15.28 -7.23
N ASN A 89 0.52 14.88 -7.54
CA ASN A 89 -0.54 15.70 -8.10
C ASN A 89 -1.88 15.08 -7.68
N TRP A 90 -2.29 15.34 -6.44
CA TRP A 90 -3.45 14.72 -5.81
C TRP A 90 -4.48 15.77 -5.44
N ASN A 91 -5.74 15.45 -5.59
CA ASN A 91 -6.85 16.33 -5.20
C ASN A 91 -7.45 15.85 -3.87
N ASP A 92 -7.78 16.77 -2.98
CA ASP A 92 -8.31 16.47 -1.64
C ASP A 92 -9.68 15.76 -1.65
N LEU A 93 -10.38 15.75 -2.79
CA LEU A 93 -11.60 14.97 -2.96
C LEU A 93 -11.33 13.47 -3.14
N LEU A 94 -10.11 13.11 -3.53
CA LEU A 94 -9.72 11.73 -3.77
C LEU A 94 -9.21 11.07 -2.49
N GLU A 95 -9.71 9.88 -2.22
CA GLU A 95 -9.29 9.07 -1.08
C GLU A 95 -8.71 7.75 -1.57
N ILE A 96 -7.53 7.41 -1.09
CA ILE A 96 -6.91 6.11 -1.32
C ILE A 96 -7.02 5.23 -0.09
N TRP A 97 -7.45 4.00 -0.32
CA TRP A 97 -7.63 2.98 0.71
C TRP A 97 -6.74 1.79 0.40
N ILE A 98 -6.28 1.11 1.45
CA ILE A 98 -5.41 -0.05 1.35
C ILE A 98 -5.91 -1.17 2.25
N LYS A 99 -5.74 -2.42 1.80
CA LYS A 99 -5.88 -3.60 2.67
C LYS A 99 -4.93 -4.71 2.27
N ARG A 100 -4.63 -5.57 3.22
CA ARG A 100 -3.96 -6.85 3.00
C ARG A 100 -5.01 -7.91 2.66
N THR A 101 -4.77 -8.68 1.61
CA THR A 101 -5.70 -9.71 1.12
C THR A 101 -5.22 -11.14 1.38
N SER A 102 -3.94 -11.31 1.77
CA SER A 102 -3.39 -12.61 2.17
C SER A 102 -2.37 -12.47 3.30
N ASP A 103 -2.14 -13.56 4.01
CA ASP A 103 -1.10 -13.66 5.03
C ASP A 103 0.30 -13.90 4.42
N GLY A 104 0.35 -14.14 3.11
CA GLY A 104 1.57 -14.54 2.43
C GLY A 104 2.02 -15.96 2.80
N VAL A 105 3.29 -16.23 2.61
CA VAL A 105 3.91 -17.53 2.90
C VAL A 105 4.88 -17.37 4.08
N LEU A 106 4.51 -17.94 5.23
CA LEU A 106 5.31 -17.94 6.44
C LEU A 106 6.57 -18.79 6.23
N GLN A 107 7.76 -18.20 6.42
CA GLN A 107 9.05 -18.87 6.18
C GLN A 107 9.77 -19.22 7.49
N THR A 108 9.51 -18.50 8.57
CA THR A 108 10.07 -18.73 9.90
C THR A 108 9.10 -19.57 10.73
N GLN A 109 9.58 -20.54 11.47
CA GLN A 109 8.74 -21.29 12.40
C GLN A 109 8.15 -20.36 13.46
N GLY A 110 6.83 -20.41 13.65
CA GLY A 110 6.11 -19.52 14.56
C GLY A 110 5.85 -18.13 14.02
N ALA A 111 6.20 -17.84 12.76
CA ALA A 111 5.85 -16.56 12.12
C ALA A 111 4.34 -16.36 12.11
N TYR A 112 3.93 -15.11 12.25
CA TYR A 112 2.52 -14.70 12.18
C TYR A 112 2.40 -13.30 11.60
N ILE A 113 1.19 -12.97 11.16
CA ILE A 113 0.80 -11.63 10.70
C ILE A 113 -0.61 -11.33 11.18
N THR A 114 -0.85 -10.10 11.59
CA THR A 114 -2.17 -9.62 12.05
C THR A 114 -2.43 -8.20 11.60
N GLY A 115 -3.70 -7.80 11.51
CA GLY A 115 -4.12 -6.49 11.04
C GLY A 115 -4.15 -6.34 9.53
N GLY A 116 -4.56 -5.17 9.06
CA GLY A 116 -4.57 -4.78 7.66
C GLY A 116 -5.56 -5.49 6.74
N ASN A 117 -6.45 -6.36 7.24
CA ASN A 117 -7.37 -7.18 6.44
C ASN A 117 -8.70 -6.49 6.10
N VAL A 118 -8.87 -5.25 6.54
CA VAL A 118 -10.00 -4.38 6.22
C VAL A 118 -9.46 -3.14 5.52
N PHE A 119 -10.19 -2.58 4.57
CA PHE A 119 -9.80 -1.32 3.96
C PHE A 119 -9.68 -0.22 5.01
N GLN A 120 -8.53 0.44 5.02
CA GLN A 120 -8.26 1.63 5.81
C GLN A 120 -7.84 2.78 4.92
N LEU A 121 -8.24 3.99 5.26
CA LEU A 121 -7.84 5.21 4.57
C LEU A 121 -6.33 5.44 4.77
N VAL A 122 -5.64 5.75 3.68
CA VAL A 122 -4.22 6.13 3.72
C VAL A 122 -4.13 7.64 3.87
N TYR A 123 -3.31 8.10 4.81
CA TYR A 123 -3.06 9.51 5.07
C TYR A 123 -1.69 9.93 4.53
N ASN A 124 -1.42 11.22 4.51
CA ASN A 124 -0.11 11.80 4.16
C ASN A 124 0.92 11.72 5.31
N SER A 125 0.58 11.07 6.41
CA SER A 125 1.43 10.77 7.55
C SER A 125 1.48 9.27 7.79
N ASP A 126 2.57 8.77 8.37
CA ASP A 126 2.71 7.34 8.69
C ASP A 126 1.65 6.90 9.69
N ASN A 127 0.91 5.85 9.32
CA ASN A 127 -0.13 5.24 10.13
C ASN A 127 0.05 3.73 10.15
N TYR A 128 -0.27 3.10 11.28
CA TYR A 128 -0.28 1.66 11.43
C TYR A 128 -1.08 0.99 10.30
N PHE A 129 -0.51 -0.05 9.71
CA PHE A 129 -1.20 -0.85 8.70
C PHE A 129 -1.37 -2.30 9.17
N PHE A 130 -0.28 -3.01 9.42
CA PHE A 130 -0.30 -4.36 9.97
C PHE A 130 1.02 -4.68 10.67
N GLU A 131 1.05 -5.76 11.44
CA GLU A 131 2.23 -6.21 12.18
C GLU A 131 2.38 -7.72 12.13
N GLY A 132 3.53 -8.21 12.55
CA GLY A 132 3.81 -9.64 12.60
C GLY A 132 5.18 -9.97 13.15
N ALA A 133 5.59 -11.21 12.96
CA ALA A 133 6.93 -11.65 13.32
C ALA A 133 7.48 -12.65 12.31
N GLY A 134 8.81 -12.66 12.17
CA GLY A 134 9.55 -13.56 11.29
C GLY A 134 9.52 -13.16 9.81
N THR A 135 10.07 -14.01 8.98
CA THR A 135 10.12 -13.82 7.51
C THR A 135 8.83 -14.31 6.87
N ILE A 136 8.17 -13.42 6.12
CA ILE A 136 6.92 -13.70 5.41
C ILE A 136 7.05 -13.21 3.97
N LYS A 137 6.74 -14.07 2.99
CA LYS A 137 6.82 -13.75 1.55
C LYS A 137 5.46 -13.60 0.92
N ASN A 138 5.39 -12.74 -0.11
CA ASN A 138 4.22 -12.59 -0.98
C ASN A 138 2.93 -12.25 -0.22
N ILE A 139 3.00 -11.30 0.68
CA ILE A 139 1.84 -10.70 1.32
C ILE A 139 1.12 -9.86 0.28
N SER A 140 -0.11 -10.22 -0.07
CA SER A 140 -0.87 -9.54 -1.12
C SER A 140 -1.55 -8.29 -0.60
N ILE A 141 -1.46 -7.21 -1.37
CA ILE A 141 -2.05 -5.90 -1.06
C ILE A 141 -2.98 -5.48 -2.19
N GLN A 142 -4.12 -4.95 -1.79
CA GLN A 142 -5.15 -4.39 -2.66
C GLN A 142 -5.39 -2.92 -2.32
N TYR A 143 -5.68 -2.11 -3.34
CA TYR A 143 -6.00 -0.70 -3.22
C TYR A 143 -7.43 -0.42 -3.66
N GLN A 144 -8.01 0.64 -3.09
CA GLN A 144 -9.29 1.18 -3.51
C GLN A 144 -9.19 2.71 -3.57
N LEU A 145 -9.79 3.29 -4.59
CA LEU A 145 -9.90 4.74 -4.79
C LEU A 145 -11.36 5.14 -4.69
N SER A 146 -11.65 6.19 -3.94
CA SER A 146 -12.96 6.84 -3.85
C SER A 146 -12.86 8.35 -4.05
N GLY A 147 -13.99 9.04 -4.04
CA GLY A 147 -14.05 10.49 -4.19
C GLY A 147 -14.03 11.00 -5.64
N ILE A 148 -14.10 10.12 -6.63
CA ILE A 148 -14.26 10.52 -8.03
C ILE A 148 -15.68 10.99 -8.23
N SER A 149 -15.85 12.24 -8.64
CA SER A 149 -17.15 12.85 -8.88
C SER A 149 -17.11 13.79 -10.09
N VAL A 150 -18.27 14.23 -10.54
CA VAL A 150 -18.40 15.25 -11.61
C VAL A 150 -17.76 16.58 -11.19
N LEU A 151 -17.63 16.84 -9.89
CA LEU A 151 -16.98 18.03 -9.35
C LEU A 151 -15.45 17.98 -9.42
N LEU A 152 -14.88 16.79 -9.53
CA LEU A 152 -13.44 16.63 -9.68
C LEU A 152 -13.01 17.13 -11.07
N PRO A 153 -12.10 18.11 -11.19
CA PRO A 153 -11.61 18.58 -12.48
C PRO A 153 -11.01 17.44 -13.32
N ALA A 154 -11.08 17.59 -14.64
CA ALA A 154 -10.40 16.64 -15.51
C ALA A 154 -8.90 16.93 -15.51
N ASP A 155 -8.13 15.99 -14.98
CA ASP A 155 -6.67 16.08 -14.86
C ASP A 155 -6.05 14.68 -14.78
N ASN A 156 -4.71 14.61 -14.73
CA ASN A 156 -3.97 13.42 -14.38
C ASN A 156 -3.57 13.51 -12.90
N TYR A 157 -4.24 12.73 -12.06
CA TYR A 157 -3.94 12.66 -10.64
C TYR A 157 -2.97 11.52 -10.34
N SER A 158 -2.01 11.77 -9.45
CA SER A 158 -1.02 10.76 -9.05
C SER A 158 -0.58 10.94 -7.60
N CYS A 159 -0.39 9.83 -6.91
CA CYS A 159 0.26 9.79 -5.60
C CYS A 159 1.18 8.57 -5.51
N SER A 160 2.08 8.59 -4.55
CA SER A 160 2.97 7.47 -4.22
C SER A 160 2.59 6.90 -2.87
N ILE A 161 2.46 5.57 -2.77
CA ILE A 161 2.24 4.87 -1.50
C ILE A 161 3.57 4.40 -0.95
N TYR A 162 3.83 4.73 0.32
CA TYR A 162 5.02 4.33 1.06
C TYR A 162 4.64 3.36 2.17
N LEU A 163 5.39 2.28 2.26
CA LEU A 163 5.31 1.31 3.35
C LEU A 163 6.62 1.36 4.13
N THR A 164 6.52 1.65 5.42
CA THR A 164 7.66 1.77 6.33
C THR A 164 7.69 0.57 7.25
N LEU A 165 8.80 -0.19 7.24
CA LEU A 165 9.01 -1.30 8.17
C LEU A 165 9.67 -0.78 9.45
N ILE A 166 9.06 -1.10 10.58
CA ILE A 166 9.53 -0.72 11.92
C ILE A 166 9.81 -2.00 12.71
N GLU A 167 10.98 -2.10 13.27
CA GLU A 167 11.35 -3.15 14.22
C GLU A 167 10.75 -2.83 15.60
N LEU A 168 10.17 -3.85 16.27
CA LEU A 168 9.52 -3.72 17.57
C LEU A 168 10.37 -4.36 18.68
#